data_9bdeead84902fdcca7860b591972d55b
#
_entry.id   9bdeead84902fdcca7860b591972d55b
#
_cell.length_a   1.000
_cell.length_b   1.000
_cell.length_c   1.000
_cell.angle_alpha   90.00
_cell.angle_beta   90.00
_cell.angle_gamma   90.00
#
_symmetry.space_group_name_H-M   'P 1'
#
loop_
_entity.id
_entity.type
_entity.pdbx_description
1 polymer ?
#
loop_
_entity_poly.entity_id
_entity_poly.type
_entity_poly.pdbx_seq_one_letter_code
_entity_poly.pdbx_strand_id
1 'polypeptide(L)'
;TASFGVNWDDISADQFAEEGTVTVNGTADVLGDEIPVSATIRVQTEQITVGSSVSGKVMNLTQSIPEGEQSDTLSAIVDGSTTISDNTSGGANPTAWSNWQSSQNGNSKAEITFEYATQQRLGQIVMHFAKDSGSMRYPDAGTTEILVSEDGTNWNKLAVTETIGEESGRVKPYTYDFTPTTATFIKFKLTNASASTGTGWKPCTALTEIELKVAQGSF
;
A
#
# COMPACT_ATOMS: atom_id res chain seq x y z
N THR A 1 34.67 32.43 14.70
CA THR A 1 34.60 31.27 13.80
C THR A 1 34.63 31.82 12.39
N ALA A 2 35.61 31.44 11.58
CA ALA A 2 35.67 31.78 10.17
C ALA A 2 35.12 30.61 9.36
N SER A 3 34.37 30.89 8.29
CA SER A 3 33.90 29.89 7.33
C SER A 3 34.68 30.05 6.02
N PHE A 4 35.15 28.94 5.48
CA PHE A 4 35.86 28.92 4.21
C PHE A 4 35.09 28.04 3.22
N GLY A 5 35.08 28.43 1.95
CA GLY A 5 34.55 27.59 0.87
C GLY A 5 35.54 26.44 0.60
N VAL A 6 34.98 25.29 0.22
CA VAL A 6 35.75 24.12 -0.22
C VAL A 6 35.38 23.81 -1.67
N ASN A 7 36.40 23.67 -2.52
CA ASN A 7 36.25 23.09 -3.85
C ASN A 7 36.46 21.59 -3.74
N TRP A 8 35.38 20.83 -3.87
CA TRP A 8 35.42 19.36 -3.84
C TRP A 8 35.81 18.81 -5.21
N ASP A 9 36.56 17.71 -5.21
CA ASP A 9 36.83 16.93 -6.42
C ASP A 9 35.52 16.42 -7.04
N ASP A 10 35.55 16.12 -8.33
CA ASP A 10 34.38 15.58 -9.02
C ASP A 10 33.87 14.27 -8.37
N ILE A 11 32.60 14.21 -8.09
CA ILE A 11 31.94 13.07 -7.45
C ILE A 11 31.02 12.41 -8.47
N SER A 12 31.24 11.12 -8.76
CA SER A 12 30.33 10.33 -9.60
C SER A 12 29.36 9.54 -8.74
N ALA A 13 28.14 9.28 -9.26
CA ALA A 13 27.15 8.46 -8.59
C ALA A 13 27.62 7.02 -8.34
N ASP A 14 28.51 6.50 -9.17
CA ASP A 14 29.05 5.14 -9.06
C ASP A 14 29.89 4.93 -7.79
N GLN A 15 30.48 6.01 -7.24
CA GLN A 15 31.21 5.94 -5.97
C GLN A 15 30.32 5.61 -4.77
N PHE A 16 29.02 5.80 -4.89
CA PHE A 16 28.01 5.57 -3.85
C PHE A 16 27.07 4.38 -4.19
N ALA A 17 27.43 3.58 -5.19
CA ALA A 17 26.58 2.47 -5.64
C ALA A 17 26.56 1.28 -4.67
N GLU A 18 27.61 1.15 -3.83
CA GLU A 18 27.73 0.05 -2.86
C GLU A 18 27.88 0.60 -1.43
N GLU A 19 27.47 -0.21 -0.46
CA GLU A 19 27.68 0.10 0.95
C GLU A 19 29.18 0.20 1.27
N GLY A 20 29.54 1.17 2.10
CA GLY A 20 30.92 1.35 2.48
C GLY A 20 31.25 2.76 2.92
N THR A 21 32.52 3.10 2.81
CA THR A 21 33.04 4.44 3.14
C THR A 21 33.69 5.03 1.90
N VAL A 22 33.18 6.18 1.49
CA VAL A 22 33.75 6.97 0.37
C VAL A 22 34.47 8.18 0.96
N THR A 23 35.72 8.38 0.56
CA THR A 23 36.47 9.60 0.90
C THR A 23 36.45 10.53 -0.31
N VAL A 24 35.93 11.72 -0.12
CA VAL A 24 35.89 12.79 -1.12
C VAL A 24 36.98 13.80 -0.69
N ASN A 25 37.91 14.10 -1.61
CA ASN A 25 38.93 15.10 -1.39
C ASN A 25 38.49 16.46 -1.95
N GLY A 26 39.16 17.49 -1.50
CA GLY A 26 38.93 18.86 -1.97
C GLY A 26 40.01 19.81 -1.47
N THR A 27 39.85 21.08 -1.82
CA THR A 27 40.80 22.13 -1.45
C THR A 27 40.03 23.31 -0.85
N ALA A 28 40.48 23.78 0.31
CA ALA A 28 40.00 25.03 0.92
C ALA A 28 40.98 26.14 0.68
N ASP A 29 40.51 27.32 0.23
CA ASP A 29 41.32 28.54 0.19
C ASP A 29 41.23 29.22 1.57
N VAL A 30 42.36 29.31 2.22
CA VAL A 30 42.54 29.97 3.53
C VAL A 30 43.53 31.10 3.39
N LEU A 31 43.03 32.31 3.17
CA LEU A 31 43.83 33.53 3.03
C LEU A 31 44.85 33.50 1.86
N GLY A 32 44.52 32.76 0.79
CA GLY A 32 45.37 32.61 -0.39
C GLY A 32 46.24 31.35 -0.38
N ASP A 33 46.15 30.55 0.67
CA ASP A 33 46.84 29.25 0.74
C ASP A 33 45.80 28.13 0.44
N GLU A 34 46.12 27.25 -0.52
CA GLU A 34 45.34 26.06 -0.82
C GLU A 34 45.65 24.94 0.17
N ILE A 35 44.68 24.60 1.01
CA ILE A 35 44.80 23.55 2.02
C ILE A 35 43.98 22.32 1.60
N PRO A 36 44.62 21.14 1.47
CA PRO A 36 43.88 19.91 1.16
C PRO A 36 42.95 19.53 2.32
N VAL A 37 41.73 19.19 1.98
CA VAL A 37 40.70 18.73 2.92
C VAL A 37 40.06 17.44 2.39
N SER A 38 39.46 16.68 3.27
CA SER A 38 38.69 15.49 2.88
C SER A 38 37.43 15.35 3.72
N ALA A 39 36.42 14.80 3.12
CA ALA A 39 35.18 14.36 3.79
C ALA A 39 35.02 12.84 3.65
N THR A 40 34.63 12.21 4.74
CA THR A 40 34.32 10.79 4.76
C THR A 40 32.80 10.64 4.78
N ILE A 41 32.26 9.98 3.77
CA ILE A 41 30.81 9.71 3.61
C ILE A 41 30.60 8.22 3.81
N ARG A 42 29.72 7.85 4.73
CA ARG A 42 29.31 6.47 4.91
C ARG A 42 28.09 6.21 4.06
N VAL A 43 28.19 5.26 3.13
CA VAL A 43 27.08 4.75 2.32
C VAL A 43 26.50 3.55 3.03
N GLN A 44 25.21 3.59 3.30
CA GLN A 44 24.49 2.51 3.97
C GLN A 44 23.15 2.29 3.27
N THR A 45 22.76 1.03 3.14
CA THR A 45 21.40 0.69 2.72
C THR A 45 20.45 0.85 3.90
N GLU A 46 19.36 1.58 3.70
CA GLU A 46 18.30 1.68 4.70
C GLU A 46 17.72 0.28 4.95
N GLN A 47 17.78 -0.18 6.19
CA GLN A 47 17.09 -1.42 6.59
C GLN A 47 15.61 -1.12 6.78
N ILE A 48 14.79 -1.61 5.85
CA ILE A 48 13.34 -1.38 5.88
C ILE A 48 12.68 -2.47 6.72
N THR A 49 11.93 -2.05 7.73
CA THR A 49 11.02 -2.93 8.48
C THR A 49 9.58 -2.48 8.29
N VAL A 50 8.66 -3.44 8.34
CA VAL A 50 7.23 -3.18 8.26
C VAL A 50 6.71 -2.89 9.66
N GLY A 51 6.14 -1.71 9.84
CA GLY A 51 5.55 -1.27 11.10
C GLY A 51 4.06 -1.63 11.22
N SER A 52 3.37 -0.95 12.13
CA SER A 52 1.94 -1.14 12.37
C SER A 52 1.09 -0.58 11.23
N SER A 53 -0.15 -1.07 11.12
CA SER A 53 -1.15 -0.55 10.20
C SER A 53 -1.60 0.86 10.61
N VAL A 54 -1.84 1.69 9.61
CA VAL A 54 -2.43 3.04 9.75
C VAL A 54 -3.83 3.12 9.13
N SER A 55 -4.45 2.01 8.74
CA SER A 55 -5.78 2.00 8.11
C SER A 55 -6.84 2.70 8.95
N GLY A 56 -6.86 2.46 10.25
CA GLY A 56 -7.78 3.14 11.17
C GLY A 56 -7.55 4.65 11.36
N LYS A 57 -6.52 5.24 10.71
CA LYS A 57 -6.25 6.69 10.71
C LYS A 57 -6.72 7.38 9.43
N VAL A 58 -7.45 6.68 8.59
CA VAL A 58 -8.00 7.24 7.36
C VAL A 58 -8.93 8.41 7.68
N MET A 59 -8.76 9.53 6.95
CA MET A 59 -9.58 10.72 7.09
C MET A 59 -10.87 10.59 6.29
N ASN A 60 -10.75 10.06 5.07
CA ASN A 60 -11.88 9.86 4.18
C ASN A 60 -11.72 8.53 3.43
N LEU A 61 -12.80 7.76 3.35
CA LEU A 61 -12.87 6.46 2.71
C LEU A 61 -14.00 6.48 1.70
N THR A 62 -13.69 6.25 0.43
CA THR A 62 -14.66 6.29 -0.65
C THR A 62 -14.62 5.04 -1.51
N GLN A 63 -15.70 4.76 -2.21
CA GLN A 63 -15.84 3.64 -3.13
C GLN A 63 -16.49 4.05 -4.44
N SER A 64 -16.27 3.27 -5.50
CA SER A 64 -16.87 3.51 -6.82
C SER A 64 -18.24 2.89 -7.01
N ILE A 65 -18.66 1.96 -6.12
CA ILE A 65 -19.99 1.39 -6.16
C ILE A 65 -21.03 2.38 -5.61
N PRO A 66 -22.28 2.36 -6.10
CA PRO A 66 -23.31 3.29 -5.64
C PRO A 66 -23.56 3.18 -4.13
N GLU A 67 -23.81 4.32 -3.48
CA GLU A 67 -24.23 4.34 -2.08
C GLU A 67 -25.56 3.59 -1.90
N GLY A 68 -25.71 2.91 -0.75
CA GLY A 68 -26.93 2.18 -0.41
C GLY A 68 -27.06 0.80 -1.06
N GLU A 69 -26.03 0.31 -1.75
CA GLU A 69 -25.98 -1.09 -2.16
C GLU A 69 -25.94 -2.02 -0.94
N GLN A 70 -26.70 -3.12 -1.03
CA GLN A 70 -27.04 -3.96 0.12
C GLN A 70 -25.85 -4.61 0.85
N SER A 71 -24.68 -4.70 0.25
CA SER A 71 -23.56 -5.48 0.81
C SER A 71 -22.30 -4.64 1.08
N ASP A 72 -22.38 -3.32 0.97
CA ASP A 72 -21.22 -2.45 1.04
C ASP A 72 -21.00 -1.81 2.42
N THR A 73 -20.67 -2.57 3.41
CA THR A 73 -20.25 -2.01 4.71
C THR A 73 -18.81 -1.53 4.62
N LEU A 74 -18.64 -0.33 4.03
CA LEU A 74 -17.30 0.20 3.70
C LEU A 74 -16.42 0.38 4.94
N SER A 75 -16.98 0.76 6.08
CA SER A 75 -16.21 0.95 7.32
C SER A 75 -15.63 -0.36 7.91
N ALA A 76 -16.14 -1.52 7.49
CA ALA A 76 -15.62 -2.81 7.97
C ALA A 76 -14.16 -3.05 7.57
N ILE A 77 -13.68 -2.43 6.47
CA ILE A 77 -12.32 -2.66 5.99
C ILE A 77 -11.24 -1.87 6.74
N VAL A 78 -11.60 -1.12 7.77
CA VAL A 78 -10.67 -0.30 8.59
C VAL A 78 -10.96 -0.42 10.10
N ASP A 79 -11.75 -1.39 10.53
CA ASP A 79 -12.17 -1.57 11.92
C ASP A 79 -11.22 -2.43 12.76
N GLY A 80 -10.19 -3.00 12.12
CA GLY A 80 -9.19 -3.86 12.74
C GLY A 80 -9.62 -5.32 12.87
N SER A 81 -10.77 -5.70 12.30
CA SER A 81 -11.29 -7.06 12.35
C SER A 81 -11.03 -7.81 11.05
N THR A 82 -10.38 -8.95 11.14
CA THR A 82 -10.11 -9.84 9.99
C THR A 82 -11.12 -10.99 9.89
N THR A 83 -12.21 -10.95 10.65
CA THR A 83 -13.19 -12.04 10.67
C THR A 83 -14.46 -11.68 9.91
N ILE A 84 -15.09 -12.68 9.31
CA ILE A 84 -16.39 -12.52 8.67
C ILE A 84 -17.47 -13.24 9.47
N SER A 85 -18.57 -12.54 9.77
CA SER A 85 -19.76 -13.16 10.36
C SER A 85 -20.63 -13.82 9.30
N ASP A 86 -21.48 -14.76 9.74
CA ASP A 86 -22.53 -15.28 8.85
C ASP A 86 -23.62 -14.23 8.65
N ASN A 87 -23.88 -13.90 7.39
CA ASN A 87 -25.02 -13.05 7.05
C ASN A 87 -26.25 -13.94 6.79
N THR A 88 -27.02 -14.20 7.83
CA THR A 88 -28.23 -15.03 7.75
C THR A 88 -29.50 -14.24 7.42
N SER A 89 -29.43 -12.92 7.40
CA SER A 89 -30.60 -12.03 7.33
C SER A 89 -30.85 -11.43 5.94
N GLY A 90 -29.96 -11.68 4.98
CA GLY A 90 -30.11 -11.16 3.61
C GLY A 90 -29.90 -9.65 3.47
N GLY A 91 -29.29 -8.99 4.47
CA GLY A 91 -28.88 -7.57 4.43
C GLY A 91 -27.38 -7.40 4.20
N ALA A 92 -26.86 -6.18 4.36
CA ALA A 92 -25.42 -5.92 4.36
C ALA A 92 -24.73 -6.73 5.45
N ASN A 93 -23.55 -7.29 5.15
CA ASN A 93 -22.73 -7.95 6.16
C ASN A 93 -22.01 -6.88 6.98
N PRO A 94 -22.25 -6.76 8.30
CA PRO A 94 -21.67 -5.70 9.11
C PRO A 94 -20.16 -5.85 9.32
N THR A 95 -19.59 -7.04 9.06
CA THR A 95 -18.17 -7.36 9.27
C THR A 95 -17.38 -7.48 7.97
N ALA A 96 -17.98 -7.11 6.83
CA ALA A 96 -17.31 -7.13 5.54
C ALA A 96 -17.91 -6.11 4.58
N TRP A 97 -17.07 -5.51 3.78
CA TRP A 97 -17.47 -4.83 2.55
C TRP A 97 -17.56 -5.84 1.41
N SER A 98 -18.50 -5.64 0.50
CA SER A 98 -18.52 -6.37 -0.77
C SER A 98 -19.17 -5.55 -1.88
N ASN A 99 -18.83 -5.86 -3.13
CA ASN A 99 -19.50 -5.32 -4.30
C ASN A 99 -20.60 -6.25 -4.83
N TRP A 100 -21.28 -6.98 -3.93
CA TRP A 100 -22.22 -8.04 -4.33
C TRP A 100 -23.32 -7.54 -5.27
N GLN A 101 -24.08 -6.52 -4.88
CA GLN A 101 -25.19 -6.03 -5.70
C GLN A 101 -24.71 -5.48 -7.03
N SER A 102 -23.61 -4.72 -7.03
CA SER A 102 -22.98 -4.20 -8.22
C SER A 102 -22.53 -5.33 -9.17
N SER A 103 -21.99 -6.42 -8.62
CA SER A 103 -21.60 -7.60 -9.41
C SER A 103 -22.78 -8.30 -10.05
N GLN A 104 -23.91 -8.43 -9.34
CA GLN A 104 -25.14 -9.02 -9.91
C GLN A 104 -25.69 -8.18 -11.08
N ASN A 105 -25.49 -6.86 -11.03
CA ASN A 105 -25.83 -5.92 -12.11
C ASN A 105 -24.82 -5.93 -13.28
N GLY A 106 -23.77 -6.74 -13.21
CA GLY A 106 -22.81 -6.95 -14.29
C GLY A 106 -21.48 -6.25 -14.12
N ASN A 107 -21.25 -5.53 -13.02
CA ASN A 107 -19.98 -4.87 -12.74
C ASN A 107 -18.99 -5.85 -12.10
N SER A 108 -17.95 -6.21 -12.81
CA SER A 108 -16.89 -7.11 -12.30
C SER A 108 -15.76 -6.38 -11.60
N LYS A 109 -15.87 -5.07 -11.40
CA LYS A 109 -14.80 -4.22 -10.84
C LYS A 109 -15.37 -3.25 -9.81
N ALA A 110 -14.53 -2.90 -8.83
CA ALA A 110 -14.80 -1.85 -7.87
C ALA A 110 -13.50 -1.11 -7.54
N GLU A 111 -13.62 0.14 -7.12
CA GLU A 111 -12.49 0.93 -6.61
C GLU A 111 -12.79 1.36 -5.17
N ILE A 112 -11.77 1.33 -4.32
CA ILE A 112 -11.80 1.86 -2.97
C ILE A 112 -10.64 2.84 -2.84
N THR A 113 -10.89 4.03 -2.29
CA THR A 113 -9.87 5.06 -2.10
C THR A 113 -9.80 5.47 -0.63
N PHE A 114 -8.58 5.46 -0.11
CA PHE A 114 -8.19 5.95 1.21
C PHE A 114 -7.57 7.33 1.06
N GLU A 115 -7.97 8.28 1.89
CA GLU A 115 -7.38 9.61 2.00
C GLU A 115 -6.92 9.83 3.45
N TYR A 116 -5.68 10.26 3.63
CA TYR A 116 -5.09 10.59 4.91
C TYR A 116 -4.92 12.10 5.07
N ALA A 117 -5.01 12.61 6.31
CA ALA A 117 -4.77 14.01 6.62
C ALA A 117 -3.31 14.45 6.36
N THR A 118 -2.37 13.50 6.41
CA THR A 118 -0.94 13.71 6.14
C THR A 118 -0.38 12.54 5.36
N GLN A 119 0.68 12.77 4.63
CA GLN A 119 1.37 11.71 3.89
C GLN A 119 1.79 10.56 4.81
N GLN A 120 1.59 9.33 4.34
CA GLN A 120 2.04 8.10 4.99
C GLN A 120 3.15 7.46 4.16
N ARG A 121 4.25 7.07 4.80
CA ARG A 121 5.29 6.26 4.15
C ARG A 121 4.94 4.79 4.34
N LEU A 122 4.42 4.16 3.30
CA LEU A 122 3.94 2.78 3.30
C LEU A 122 4.99 1.84 2.71
N GLY A 123 5.05 0.60 3.20
CA GLY A 123 5.95 -0.45 2.69
C GLY A 123 5.26 -1.77 2.41
N GLN A 124 4.06 -1.97 2.95
CA GLN A 124 3.29 -3.20 2.74
C GLN A 124 1.80 -2.92 2.88
N ILE A 125 0.99 -3.64 2.14
CA ILE A 125 -0.47 -3.67 2.28
C ILE A 125 -0.90 -5.12 2.45
N VAL A 126 -1.82 -5.39 3.39
CA VAL A 126 -2.46 -6.70 3.53
C VAL A 126 -3.96 -6.54 3.37
N MET A 127 -4.53 -7.25 2.40
CA MET A 127 -5.96 -7.29 2.16
C MET A 127 -6.52 -8.63 2.62
N HIS A 128 -7.50 -8.59 3.50
CA HIS A 128 -8.18 -9.77 4.03
C HIS A 128 -9.45 -10.03 3.21
N PHE A 129 -9.30 -10.81 2.13
CA PHE A 129 -10.42 -11.20 1.28
C PHE A 129 -11.25 -12.28 1.92
N ALA A 130 -12.57 -12.16 1.80
CA ALA A 130 -13.51 -13.13 2.35
C ALA A 130 -14.23 -13.91 1.26
N LYS A 131 -14.68 -15.13 1.60
CA LYS A 131 -15.57 -15.95 0.77
C LYS A 131 -16.78 -16.44 1.55
N ASP A 132 -17.83 -16.83 0.82
CA ASP A 132 -19.01 -17.51 1.34
C ASP A 132 -19.37 -18.73 0.48
N SER A 133 -20.49 -19.38 0.81
CA SER A 133 -21.03 -20.46 -0.02
C SER A 133 -21.81 -19.92 -1.25
N GLY A 134 -22.12 -18.62 -1.28
CA GLY A 134 -22.90 -17.96 -2.33
C GLY A 134 -22.02 -17.42 -3.45
N SER A 135 -21.75 -16.12 -3.44
CA SER A 135 -21.09 -15.38 -4.52
C SER A 135 -19.74 -14.77 -4.16
N MET A 136 -19.42 -14.60 -2.88
CA MET A 136 -18.12 -14.07 -2.48
C MET A 136 -17.02 -15.05 -2.83
N ARG A 137 -16.01 -14.57 -3.54
CA ARG A 137 -14.86 -15.37 -3.99
C ARG A 137 -13.57 -14.59 -3.77
N TYR A 138 -12.50 -15.32 -3.50
CA TYR A 138 -11.17 -14.73 -3.52
C TYR A 138 -10.84 -14.28 -4.93
N PRO A 139 -10.29 -13.07 -5.12
CA PRO A 139 -9.87 -12.60 -6.43
C PRO A 139 -8.77 -13.51 -7.00
N ASP A 140 -8.66 -13.54 -8.31
CA ASP A 140 -7.56 -14.23 -8.97
C ASP A 140 -6.24 -13.49 -8.70
N ALA A 141 -5.15 -14.24 -8.57
CA ALA A 141 -3.83 -13.68 -8.34
C ALA A 141 -3.45 -12.64 -9.39
N GLY A 142 -2.84 -11.55 -8.97
CA GLY A 142 -2.37 -10.47 -9.83
C GLY A 142 -3.46 -9.58 -10.44
N THR A 143 -4.72 -9.70 -10.00
CA THR A 143 -5.83 -8.91 -10.55
C THR A 143 -6.13 -7.63 -9.77
N THR A 144 -5.55 -7.48 -8.57
CA THR A 144 -5.64 -6.25 -7.77
C THR A 144 -4.59 -5.25 -8.23
N GLU A 145 -5.01 -4.02 -8.50
CA GLU A 145 -4.08 -2.92 -8.77
C GLU A 145 -4.09 -1.94 -7.59
N ILE A 146 -2.90 -1.49 -7.21
CA ILE A 146 -2.69 -0.51 -6.14
C ILE A 146 -2.09 0.74 -6.74
N LEU A 147 -2.74 1.87 -6.54
CA LEU A 147 -2.29 3.17 -7.02
C LEU A 147 -2.13 4.11 -5.83
N VAL A 148 -1.15 4.98 -5.92
CA VAL A 148 -0.87 6.01 -4.92
C VAL A 148 -0.87 7.39 -5.55
N SER A 149 -1.21 8.40 -4.75
CA SER A 149 -1.19 9.79 -5.16
C SER A 149 -0.86 10.70 -3.98
N GLU A 150 -0.25 11.84 -4.25
CA GLU A 150 -0.05 12.91 -3.27
C GLU A 150 -1.20 13.91 -3.26
N ASP A 151 -1.85 14.10 -4.42
CA ASP A 151 -2.85 15.16 -4.67
C ASP A 151 -4.26 14.65 -5.00
N GLY A 152 -4.45 13.31 -5.04
CA GLY A 152 -5.72 12.68 -5.40
C GLY A 152 -6.09 12.75 -6.89
N THR A 153 -5.24 13.36 -7.72
CA THR A 153 -5.49 13.60 -9.16
C THR A 153 -4.51 12.82 -10.02
N ASN A 154 -3.23 12.91 -9.71
CA ASN A 154 -2.17 12.23 -10.41
C ASN A 154 -1.85 10.90 -9.72
N TRP A 155 -2.10 9.79 -10.41
CA TRP A 155 -2.01 8.45 -9.84
C TRP A 155 -0.86 7.65 -10.44
N ASN A 156 -0.05 7.05 -9.58
CA ASN A 156 1.03 6.15 -9.94
C ASN A 156 0.68 4.72 -9.48
N LYS A 157 0.73 3.77 -10.40
CA LYS A 157 0.55 2.35 -10.06
C LYS A 157 1.81 1.82 -9.37
N LEU A 158 1.64 1.16 -8.22
CA LEU A 158 2.75 0.50 -7.53
C LEU A 158 3.14 -0.79 -8.25
N ALA A 159 4.46 -1.02 -8.35
CA ALA A 159 5.01 -2.32 -8.64
C ALA A 159 5.04 -3.12 -7.33
N VAL A 160 4.27 -4.20 -7.26
CA VAL A 160 4.09 -4.99 -6.04
C VAL A 160 4.51 -6.44 -6.24
N THR A 161 5.01 -7.07 -5.19
CA THR A 161 5.14 -8.52 -5.06
C THR A 161 3.96 -9.02 -4.25
N GLU A 162 3.10 -9.85 -4.86
CA GLU A 162 1.93 -10.43 -4.21
C GLU A 162 2.27 -11.78 -3.58
N THR A 163 1.87 -11.96 -2.32
CA THR A 163 1.92 -13.25 -1.61
C THR A 163 0.54 -13.57 -1.05
N ILE A 164 0.02 -14.74 -1.41
CA ILE A 164 -1.29 -15.22 -0.95
C ILE A 164 -1.08 -16.16 0.22
N GLY A 165 -1.62 -15.80 1.39
CA GLY A 165 -1.51 -16.58 2.60
C GLY A 165 -2.53 -17.71 2.70
N GLU A 166 -2.51 -18.42 3.82
CA GLU A 166 -3.44 -19.50 4.10
C GLU A 166 -4.82 -18.98 4.52
N GLU A 167 -5.84 -19.74 4.16
CA GLU A 167 -7.22 -19.45 4.55
C GLU A 167 -7.46 -19.78 6.03
N SER A 168 -8.09 -18.85 6.74
CA SER A 168 -8.58 -19.07 8.11
C SER A 168 -9.97 -18.47 8.26
N GLY A 169 -10.94 -19.27 8.69
CA GLY A 169 -12.30 -18.79 8.93
C GLY A 169 -12.98 -18.13 7.71
N ARG A 170 -12.77 -18.66 6.52
CA ARG A 170 -13.28 -18.11 5.24
C ARG A 170 -12.64 -16.77 4.84
N VAL A 171 -11.54 -16.39 5.45
CA VAL A 171 -10.76 -15.20 5.11
C VAL A 171 -9.36 -15.62 4.69
N LYS A 172 -8.84 -14.97 3.66
CA LYS A 172 -7.51 -15.22 3.13
C LYS A 172 -6.76 -13.91 2.96
N PRO A 173 -5.59 -13.74 3.60
CA PRO A 173 -4.78 -12.54 3.44
C PRO A 173 -4.01 -12.56 2.11
N TYR A 174 -4.03 -11.44 1.40
CA TYR A 174 -3.19 -11.15 0.24
C TYR A 174 -2.25 -10.03 0.64
N THR A 175 -0.96 -10.33 0.68
CA THR A 175 0.09 -9.37 1.06
C THR A 175 0.74 -8.81 -0.20
N TYR A 176 0.88 -7.51 -0.25
CA TYR A 176 1.50 -6.74 -1.33
C TYR A 176 2.71 -6.01 -0.76
N ASP A 177 3.91 -6.47 -1.10
CA ASP A 177 5.17 -5.83 -0.74
C ASP A 177 5.64 -4.92 -1.88
N PHE A 178 6.15 -3.76 -1.56
CA PHE A 178 6.65 -2.78 -2.53
C PHE A 178 7.75 -1.90 -1.94
N THR A 179 8.50 -1.23 -2.81
CA THR A 179 9.47 -0.22 -2.40
C THR A 179 8.76 0.88 -1.61
N PRO A 180 9.25 1.24 -0.41
CA PRO A 180 8.61 2.24 0.44
C PRO A 180 8.23 3.50 -0.32
N THR A 181 6.97 3.86 -0.26
CA THR A 181 6.39 4.96 -1.03
C THR A 181 5.59 5.87 -0.11
N THR A 182 5.73 7.18 -0.30
CA THR A 182 4.97 8.19 0.44
C THR A 182 3.73 8.60 -0.36
N ALA A 183 2.57 8.61 0.28
CA ALA A 183 1.31 8.97 -0.34
C ALA A 183 0.32 9.58 0.66
N THR A 184 -0.56 10.45 0.17
CA THR A 184 -1.75 10.95 0.88
C THR A 184 -2.99 10.15 0.51
N PHE A 185 -3.05 9.68 -0.75
CA PHE A 185 -4.16 8.89 -1.28
C PHE A 185 -3.68 7.53 -1.75
N ILE A 186 -4.43 6.49 -1.41
CA ILE A 186 -4.20 5.12 -1.87
C ILE A 186 -5.50 4.61 -2.50
N LYS A 187 -5.42 4.10 -3.72
CA LYS A 187 -6.57 3.53 -4.44
C LYS A 187 -6.33 2.06 -4.76
N PHE A 188 -7.32 1.26 -4.49
CA PHE A 188 -7.38 -0.14 -4.85
C PHE A 188 -8.37 -0.33 -5.99
N LYS A 189 -7.92 -0.93 -7.09
CA LYS A 189 -8.78 -1.40 -8.17
C LYS A 189 -8.92 -2.91 -8.04
N LEU A 190 -10.11 -3.33 -7.67
CA LEU A 190 -10.46 -4.71 -7.40
C LEU A 190 -11.17 -5.32 -8.61
N THR A 191 -10.83 -6.54 -8.95
CA THR A 191 -11.50 -7.32 -10.01
C THR A 191 -12.05 -8.60 -9.40
N ASN A 192 -13.34 -8.88 -9.64
CA ASN A 192 -13.97 -10.09 -9.16
C ASN A 192 -13.32 -11.33 -9.76
N ALA A 193 -13.34 -12.44 -9.02
CA ALA A 193 -12.83 -13.72 -9.49
C ALA A 193 -13.47 -14.13 -10.82
N SER A 194 -12.71 -14.79 -11.67
CA SER A 194 -13.18 -15.33 -12.94
C SER A 194 -13.96 -16.63 -12.78
N ALA A 195 -13.73 -17.37 -11.68
CA ALA A 195 -14.34 -18.65 -11.42
C ALA A 195 -15.87 -18.54 -11.18
N SER A 196 -16.62 -19.45 -11.79
CA SER A 196 -18.08 -19.56 -11.54
C SER A 196 -18.37 -19.91 -10.08
N THR A 197 -19.47 -19.38 -9.56
CA THR A 197 -19.93 -19.67 -8.21
C THR A 197 -20.61 -21.03 -8.08
N GLY A 198 -21.09 -21.60 -9.18
CA GLY A 198 -21.92 -22.82 -9.17
C GLY A 198 -23.35 -22.61 -8.64
N THR A 199 -23.71 -21.40 -8.21
CA THR A 199 -25.00 -21.07 -7.59
C THR A 199 -25.94 -20.28 -8.51
N GLY A 200 -25.45 -19.89 -9.69
CA GLY A 200 -26.17 -18.97 -10.61
C GLY A 200 -25.93 -17.49 -10.30
N TRP A 201 -25.36 -17.15 -9.13
CA TRP A 201 -24.93 -15.79 -8.80
C TRP A 201 -23.60 -15.45 -9.47
N LYS A 202 -23.39 -14.19 -9.82
CA LYS A 202 -22.09 -13.73 -10.31
C LYS A 202 -21.08 -13.62 -9.16
N PRO A 203 -19.80 -13.92 -9.39
CA PRO A 203 -18.76 -13.71 -8.38
C PRO A 203 -18.70 -12.26 -7.93
N CYS A 204 -18.48 -12.04 -6.65
CA CYS A 204 -18.18 -10.72 -6.09
C CYS A 204 -16.94 -10.77 -5.20
N THR A 205 -16.30 -9.61 -5.04
CA THR A 205 -15.20 -9.43 -4.10
C THR A 205 -15.73 -8.98 -2.76
N ALA A 206 -15.20 -9.55 -1.67
CA ALA A 206 -15.49 -9.13 -0.31
C ALA A 206 -14.20 -8.99 0.50
N LEU A 207 -14.17 -8.00 1.39
CA LEU A 207 -13.04 -7.65 2.25
C LEU A 207 -13.52 -7.48 3.69
N THR A 208 -12.79 -8.02 4.64
CA THR A 208 -13.01 -7.78 6.08
C THR A 208 -12.08 -6.71 6.61
N GLU A 209 -10.85 -6.57 6.07
CA GLU A 209 -9.89 -5.57 6.52
C GLU A 209 -8.88 -5.26 5.40
N ILE A 210 -8.39 -4.04 5.37
CA ILE A 210 -7.22 -3.62 4.59
C ILE A 210 -6.23 -2.98 5.54
N GLU A 211 -5.08 -3.62 5.76
CA GLU A 211 -4.00 -3.08 6.57
C GLU A 211 -3.01 -2.33 5.69
N LEU A 212 -2.84 -1.03 5.92
CA LEU A 212 -1.78 -0.22 5.30
C LEU A 212 -0.65 -0.05 6.30
N LYS A 213 0.47 -0.74 6.08
CA LYS A 213 1.58 -0.80 7.03
C LYS A 213 2.67 0.19 6.68
N VAL A 214 3.09 0.98 7.68
CA VAL A 214 4.15 1.96 7.52
C VAL A 214 5.49 1.29 7.30
N ALA A 215 6.32 1.88 6.44
CA ALA A 215 7.72 1.52 6.31
C ALA A 215 8.53 2.28 7.35
N GLN A 216 9.29 1.55 8.16
CA GLN A 216 10.23 2.09 9.13
C GLN A 216 11.64 1.78 8.65
N GLY A 217 12.46 2.82 8.49
CA GLY A 217 13.85 2.68 8.12
C GLY A 217 14.77 2.90 9.31
N SER A 218 15.89 2.18 9.33
CA SER A 218 17.02 2.39 10.25
C SER A 218 18.33 2.27 9.50
N PHE A 219 19.34 3.04 9.95
CA PHE A 219 20.70 3.04 9.42
C PHE A 219 21.67 2.57 10.49
#